data_aadc2eae766e5ef1e2afcc5ba28f85d7
#
_entry.id   aadc2eae766e5ef1e2afcc5ba28f85d7
#
_cell.length_a   1.000
_cell.length_b   1.000
_cell.length_c   1.000
_cell.angle_alpha   90.00
_cell.angle_beta   90.00
_cell.angle_gamma   90.00
#
_symmetry.space_group_name_H-M   'P 1'
#
loop_
_entity.id
_entity.type
_entity.pdbx_description
1 polymer ?
#
loop_
_entity_poly.entity_id
_entity_poly.type
_entity_poly.pdbx_seq_one_letter_code
_entity_poly.pdbx_strand_id
1 'polypeptide(L)'
;MQQQAISLLSLNELIKSTLDSHLAPTYWVIAEIGELRAGVRGHAYLDLIEKSEGNILAKIRGNIWSYTYQSISRKFESTTGTALKGGMNIMALVSVQFHELYGISLVIKDIDPNFTLGERARKRQEIISRLTNEGLIDLNRQYVLPVVSQKIAIISSVTAAGYGDFINQLDQNPQRYKIHYQLFQATMQGKDAVPQIIQAIKQIEDLLVEEKFDLLVIVRGGGAQTDLDCFDDYELAKTIANASLPVVTGIGHERDESIADLVAHTQLKTPTAVASFILSGFREFEDSLHRNLVAIERRTQARLKSEEAGLSDKTHLITNLFRQKLNENNLSLERYAQQARRVSLYRTEKENIKCEHLEQNLRKIIDRKLKQSEDRLGQYEKTIDRLNPQTLLQRGYTRTEKDGIPINKQKLKIGDELVTYNKMDKITSLINKLETNEKQKG
;
A
#
# COMPACT_ATOMS: atom_id res chain seq x y z
N MET A 1 -17.22 28.15 -65.34
CA MET A 1 -18.46 28.42 -64.53
C MET A 1 -18.12 29.54 -63.58
N GLN A 2 -18.69 30.74 -63.77
CA GLN A 2 -18.56 31.81 -62.78
C GLN A 2 -19.33 31.41 -61.53
N GLN A 3 -18.63 31.14 -60.43
CA GLN A 3 -19.26 30.92 -59.17
C GLN A 3 -19.88 32.26 -58.70
N GLN A 4 -21.21 32.33 -58.63
CA GLN A 4 -21.92 33.47 -58.06
C GLN A 4 -21.53 33.64 -56.59
N ALA A 5 -21.07 34.79 -56.18
CA ALA A 5 -20.74 35.11 -54.81
C ALA A 5 -22.06 35.05 -53.97
N ILE A 6 -22.03 34.27 -52.91
CA ILE A 6 -23.16 34.17 -51.95
C ILE A 6 -22.76 34.80 -50.61
N SER A 7 -23.74 35.22 -49.83
CA SER A 7 -23.47 35.77 -48.48
C SER A 7 -23.02 34.67 -47.53
N LEU A 8 -22.29 35.06 -46.49
CA LEU A 8 -21.88 34.10 -45.44
C LEU A 8 -23.09 33.45 -44.79
N LEU A 9 -24.18 34.17 -44.60
CA LEU A 9 -25.42 33.62 -44.05
C LEU A 9 -25.99 32.55 -44.97
N SER A 10 -26.09 32.82 -46.27
CA SER A 10 -26.58 31.86 -47.26
C SER A 10 -25.72 30.61 -47.38
N LEU A 11 -24.40 30.75 -47.20
CA LEU A 11 -23.50 29.60 -47.13
C LEU A 11 -23.76 28.75 -45.85
N ASN A 12 -23.94 29.40 -44.70
CA ASN A 12 -24.25 28.72 -43.44
C ASN A 12 -25.62 28.01 -43.49
N GLU A 13 -26.62 28.62 -44.12
CA GLU A 13 -27.95 28.00 -44.36
C GLU A 13 -27.82 26.76 -45.27
N LEU A 14 -26.99 26.82 -46.32
CA LEU A 14 -26.70 25.68 -47.18
C LEU A 14 -26.03 24.54 -46.42
N ILE A 15 -25.03 24.86 -45.60
CA ILE A 15 -24.33 23.89 -44.74
C ILE A 15 -25.36 23.23 -43.81
N LYS A 16 -26.20 24.02 -43.13
CA LYS A 16 -27.23 23.54 -42.22
C LYS A 16 -28.20 22.58 -42.89
N SER A 17 -28.79 23.01 -44.02
CA SER A 17 -29.73 22.19 -44.77
C SER A 17 -29.11 20.90 -45.31
N THR A 18 -27.83 20.96 -45.73
CA THR A 18 -27.08 19.79 -46.16
C THR A 18 -26.84 18.81 -45.02
N LEU A 19 -26.47 19.30 -43.85
CA LEU A 19 -26.29 18.45 -42.67
C LEU A 19 -27.61 17.82 -42.20
N ASP A 20 -28.69 18.65 -42.15
CA ASP A 20 -30.01 18.19 -41.72
C ASP A 20 -30.63 17.15 -42.67
N SER A 21 -30.31 17.22 -43.97
CA SER A 21 -30.85 16.30 -44.99
C SER A 21 -30.05 15.01 -45.14
N HIS A 22 -28.75 14.98 -44.79
CA HIS A 22 -27.88 13.83 -45.04
C HIS A 22 -27.45 13.09 -43.74
N LEU A 23 -27.63 13.71 -42.58
CA LEU A 23 -27.29 13.05 -41.31
C LEU A 23 -28.54 12.38 -40.71
N ALA A 24 -28.31 11.22 -40.06
CA ALA A 24 -29.36 10.57 -39.28
C ALA A 24 -29.74 11.44 -38.06
N PRO A 25 -30.98 11.35 -37.56
CA PRO A 25 -31.44 12.15 -36.43
C PRO A 25 -30.62 12.00 -35.15
N THR A 26 -29.97 10.83 -34.99
CA THR A 26 -29.11 10.52 -33.83
C THR A 26 -28.07 9.47 -34.20
N TYR A 27 -26.95 9.55 -33.48
CA TYR A 27 -25.85 8.58 -33.55
C TYR A 27 -25.41 8.19 -32.15
N TRP A 28 -25.06 6.91 -31.95
CA TRP A 28 -24.29 6.49 -30.80
C TRP A 28 -22.82 6.73 -31.10
N VAL A 29 -22.18 7.57 -30.29
CA VAL A 29 -20.77 7.95 -30.45
C VAL A 29 -19.99 7.55 -29.22
N ILE A 30 -18.88 6.86 -29.43
CA ILE A 30 -17.90 6.56 -28.39
C ILE A 30 -16.88 7.66 -28.37
N ALA A 31 -16.69 8.32 -27.24
CA ALA A 31 -15.71 9.38 -27.08
C ALA A 31 -15.29 9.55 -25.62
N GLU A 32 -14.12 10.11 -25.40
CA GLU A 32 -13.68 10.55 -24.08
C GLU A 32 -14.28 11.93 -23.77
N ILE A 33 -14.77 12.11 -22.56
CA ILE A 33 -15.14 13.44 -22.08
C ILE A 33 -13.84 14.22 -21.81
N GLY A 34 -13.59 15.29 -22.56
CA GLY A 34 -12.48 16.20 -22.28
C GLY A 34 -12.75 17.04 -21.04
N GLU A 35 -13.28 18.22 -21.25
CA GLU A 35 -13.68 19.10 -20.15
C GLU A 35 -15.21 19.10 -20.01
N LEU A 36 -15.71 18.94 -18.79
CA LEU A 36 -17.13 19.02 -18.46
C LEU A 36 -17.36 20.24 -17.58
N ARG A 37 -18.21 21.18 -18.05
CA ARG A 37 -18.56 22.39 -17.32
C ARG A 37 -20.07 22.47 -17.15
N ALA A 38 -20.52 22.61 -15.91
CA ALA A 38 -21.92 22.91 -15.64
C ALA A 38 -22.16 24.42 -15.76
N GLY A 39 -23.11 24.82 -16.61
CA GLY A 39 -23.51 26.19 -16.77
C GLY A 39 -24.49 26.67 -15.68
N VAL A 40 -24.54 27.97 -15.43
CA VAL A 40 -25.37 28.61 -14.39
C VAL A 40 -26.87 28.26 -14.51
N ARG A 41 -27.35 27.93 -15.71
CA ARG A 41 -28.74 27.53 -15.96
C ARG A 41 -28.99 26.04 -15.93
N GLY A 42 -28.04 25.25 -15.39
CA GLY A 42 -28.16 23.79 -15.26
C GLY A 42 -27.86 23.00 -16.54
N HIS A 43 -27.48 23.65 -17.63
CA HIS A 43 -26.97 22.99 -18.83
C HIS A 43 -25.53 22.49 -18.57
N ALA A 44 -25.13 21.43 -19.25
CA ALA A 44 -23.73 21.00 -19.24
C ALA A 44 -23.13 21.17 -20.64
N TYR A 45 -21.90 21.64 -20.66
CA TYR A 45 -21.06 21.76 -21.85
C TYR A 45 -19.85 20.88 -21.68
N LEU A 46 -19.54 20.09 -22.69
CA LEU A 46 -18.38 19.20 -22.65
C LEU A 46 -17.72 19.09 -24.01
N ASP A 47 -16.47 18.79 -24.02
CA ASP A 47 -15.75 18.43 -25.22
C ASP A 47 -15.73 16.90 -25.34
N LEU A 48 -16.23 16.37 -26.46
CA LEU A 48 -16.06 14.97 -26.82
C LEU A 48 -14.77 14.84 -27.63
N ILE A 49 -13.89 13.95 -27.21
CA ILE A 49 -12.53 13.82 -27.75
C ILE A 49 -12.29 12.35 -28.10
N GLU A 50 -11.70 12.13 -29.28
CA GLU A 50 -11.13 10.86 -29.65
C GLU A 50 -9.61 10.99 -29.68
N LYS A 51 -8.91 10.05 -29.03
CA LYS A 51 -7.45 10.05 -28.92
C LYS A 51 -6.87 8.75 -29.45
N SER A 52 -5.74 8.82 -30.12
CA SER A 52 -4.90 7.66 -30.44
C SER A 52 -3.45 7.99 -30.14
N GLU A 53 -2.76 7.08 -29.42
CA GLU A 53 -1.36 7.23 -29.04
C GLU A 53 -1.02 8.57 -28.32
N GLY A 54 -1.99 9.11 -27.58
CA GLY A 54 -1.82 10.39 -26.87
C GLY A 54 -2.15 11.64 -27.70
N ASN A 55 -2.39 11.51 -29.01
CA ASN A 55 -2.78 12.60 -29.87
C ASN A 55 -4.31 12.68 -30.02
N ILE A 56 -4.84 13.90 -30.07
CA ILE A 56 -6.26 14.14 -30.32
C ILE A 56 -6.50 13.97 -31.83
N LEU A 57 -7.29 12.98 -32.20
CA LEU A 57 -7.70 12.74 -33.58
C LEU A 57 -8.94 13.54 -33.97
N ALA A 58 -9.89 13.64 -33.05
CA ALA A 58 -11.13 14.37 -33.25
C ALA A 58 -11.56 15.06 -31.96
N LYS A 59 -12.15 16.24 -32.09
CA LYS A 59 -12.71 17.00 -30.99
C LYS A 59 -13.95 17.75 -31.45
N ILE A 60 -15.05 17.64 -30.72
CA ILE A 60 -16.26 18.36 -31.00
C ILE A 60 -16.96 18.78 -29.69
N ARG A 61 -17.58 19.94 -29.65
CA ARG A 61 -18.36 20.39 -28.49
C ARG A 61 -19.65 19.63 -28.39
N GLY A 62 -19.96 19.19 -27.16
CA GLY A 62 -21.23 18.60 -26.79
C GLY A 62 -21.99 19.51 -25.81
N ASN A 63 -23.30 19.58 -26.01
CA ASN A 63 -24.23 20.32 -25.16
C ASN A 63 -25.23 19.32 -24.56
N ILE A 64 -25.49 19.42 -23.27
CA ILE A 64 -26.55 18.63 -22.60
C ILE A 64 -27.52 19.66 -21.99
N TRP A 65 -28.77 19.60 -22.41
CA TRP A 65 -29.77 20.51 -21.87
C TRP A 65 -30.13 20.18 -20.42
N SER A 66 -30.50 21.14 -19.62
CA SER A 66 -30.64 21.04 -18.16
C SER A 66 -31.47 19.84 -17.70
N TYR A 67 -32.66 19.64 -18.27
CA TYR A 67 -33.52 18.49 -17.92
C TYR A 67 -32.85 17.16 -18.26
N THR A 68 -32.28 17.06 -19.45
CA THR A 68 -31.57 15.85 -19.93
C THR A 68 -30.33 15.60 -19.09
N TYR A 69 -29.57 16.64 -18.73
CA TYR A 69 -28.37 16.52 -17.90
C TYR A 69 -28.70 15.95 -16.51
N GLN A 70 -29.76 16.45 -15.88
CA GLN A 70 -30.19 15.92 -14.57
C GLN A 70 -30.60 14.44 -14.65
N SER A 71 -31.34 14.08 -15.73
CA SER A 71 -31.76 12.69 -15.94
C SER A 71 -30.59 11.78 -16.21
N ILE A 72 -29.69 12.16 -17.13
CA ILE A 72 -28.49 11.40 -17.47
C ILE A 72 -27.57 11.27 -16.24
N SER A 73 -27.31 12.37 -15.54
CA SER A 73 -26.42 12.35 -14.37
C SER A 73 -26.94 11.42 -13.28
N ARG A 74 -28.23 11.47 -12.95
CA ARG A 74 -28.83 10.57 -11.96
C ARG A 74 -28.78 9.10 -12.40
N LYS A 75 -29.17 8.79 -13.64
CA LYS A 75 -29.12 7.44 -14.22
C LYS A 75 -27.69 6.91 -14.22
N PHE A 76 -26.75 7.74 -14.65
CA PHE A 76 -25.33 7.36 -14.73
C PHE A 76 -24.74 7.11 -13.34
N GLU A 77 -24.95 8.04 -12.41
CA GLU A 77 -24.46 7.93 -11.03
C GLU A 77 -25.09 6.76 -10.27
N SER A 78 -26.39 6.54 -10.43
CA SER A 78 -27.08 5.39 -9.79
C SER A 78 -26.58 4.03 -10.32
N THR A 79 -26.13 3.95 -11.56
CA THR A 79 -25.69 2.69 -12.19
C THR A 79 -24.18 2.47 -12.01
N THR A 80 -23.37 3.53 -12.20
CA THR A 80 -21.90 3.43 -12.17
C THR A 80 -21.29 3.76 -10.81
N GLY A 81 -22.09 4.29 -9.89
CA GLY A 81 -21.63 4.83 -8.61
C GLY A 81 -20.78 6.10 -8.73
N THR A 82 -20.62 6.68 -9.94
CA THR A 82 -19.76 7.84 -10.20
C THR A 82 -20.51 8.93 -10.95
N ALA A 83 -20.26 10.20 -10.58
CA ALA A 83 -20.72 11.30 -11.40
C ALA A 83 -19.93 11.39 -12.72
N LEU A 84 -20.56 11.93 -13.76
CA LEU A 84 -19.88 12.22 -15.03
C LEU A 84 -18.72 13.20 -14.80
N LYS A 85 -17.53 12.85 -15.28
CA LYS A 85 -16.32 13.68 -15.15
C LYS A 85 -15.44 13.60 -16.40
N GLY A 86 -14.56 14.58 -16.58
CA GLY A 86 -13.54 14.56 -17.63
C GLY A 86 -12.63 13.33 -17.54
N GLY A 87 -12.20 12.82 -18.70
CA GLY A 87 -11.37 11.64 -18.83
C GLY A 87 -12.13 10.30 -18.92
N MET A 88 -13.48 10.33 -18.79
CA MET A 88 -14.28 9.11 -18.94
C MET A 88 -14.56 8.81 -20.42
N ASN A 89 -14.39 7.54 -20.81
CA ASN A 89 -14.91 7.02 -22.07
C ASN A 89 -16.40 6.71 -21.90
N ILE A 90 -17.21 7.31 -22.75
CA ILE A 90 -18.66 7.17 -22.76
C ILE A 90 -19.16 6.75 -24.14
N MET A 91 -20.29 6.10 -24.16
CA MET A 91 -21.11 5.94 -25.37
C MET A 91 -22.31 6.88 -25.24
N ALA A 92 -22.32 7.92 -26.03
CA ALA A 92 -23.33 8.98 -25.98
C ALA A 92 -24.23 8.94 -27.21
N LEU A 93 -25.54 9.04 -26.99
CA LEU A 93 -26.52 9.25 -28.04
C LEU A 93 -26.56 10.74 -28.35
N VAL A 94 -26.10 11.12 -29.53
CA VAL A 94 -25.97 12.51 -29.94
C VAL A 94 -26.77 12.83 -31.18
N SER A 95 -27.20 14.08 -31.33
CA SER A 95 -27.64 14.64 -32.59
C SER A 95 -26.74 15.79 -33.00
N VAL A 96 -26.38 15.82 -34.26
CA VAL A 96 -25.58 16.94 -34.82
C VAL A 96 -26.42 18.16 -34.95
N GLN A 97 -25.93 19.31 -34.51
CA GLN A 97 -26.59 20.59 -34.64
C GLN A 97 -25.61 21.64 -35.20
N PHE A 98 -26.05 22.35 -36.20
CA PHE A 98 -25.30 23.49 -36.73
C PHE A 98 -26.02 24.79 -36.41
N HIS A 99 -25.25 25.72 -35.90
CA HIS A 99 -25.74 27.09 -35.59
C HIS A 99 -24.90 28.09 -36.38
N GLU A 100 -25.58 29.04 -37.02
CA GLU A 100 -24.97 29.98 -37.97
C GLU A 100 -23.88 30.86 -37.35
N LEU A 101 -23.95 31.11 -36.02
CA LEU A 101 -22.94 31.89 -35.27
C LEU A 101 -21.93 31.03 -34.52
N TYR A 102 -22.33 29.82 -34.06
CA TYR A 102 -21.51 29.01 -33.15
C TYR A 102 -20.91 27.77 -33.82
N GLY A 103 -21.27 27.50 -35.09
CA GLY A 103 -20.77 26.34 -35.81
C GLY A 103 -21.42 25.01 -35.42
N ILE A 104 -20.71 23.94 -35.66
CA ILE A 104 -21.15 22.57 -35.36
C ILE A 104 -20.98 22.25 -33.89
N SER A 105 -22.01 21.63 -33.30
CA SER A 105 -22.01 21.07 -31.98
C SER A 105 -22.85 19.81 -31.92
N LEU A 106 -22.66 18.97 -30.90
CA LEU A 106 -23.46 17.79 -30.63
C LEU A 106 -24.43 18.07 -29.47
N VAL A 107 -25.68 17.73 -29.66
CA VAL A 107 -26.65 17.69 -28.55
C VAL A 107 -26.72 16.27 -28.04
N ILE A 108 -26.32 16.05 -26.80
CA ILE A 108 -26.33 14.75 -26.15
C ILE A 108 -27.72 14.49 -25.59
N LYS A 109 -28.33 13.37 -26.01
CA LYS A 109 -29.68 12.98 -25.62
C LYS A 109 -29.68 11.88 -24.55
N ASP A 110 -28.69 10.97 -24.55
CA ASP A 110 -28.51 9.95 -23.53
C ASP A 110 -27.03 9.53 -23.46
N ILE A 111 -26.64 8.89 -22.37
CA ILE A 111 -25.33 8.27 -22.19
C ILE A 111 -25.57 6.87 -21.61
N ASP A 112 -24.97 5.84 -22.22
CA ASP A 112 -25.08 4.48 -21.72
C ASP A 112 -24.08 4.23 -20.57
N PRO A 113 -24.54 4.04 -19.35
CA PRO A 113 -23.67 3.76 -18.21
C PRO A 113 -23.04 2.38 -18.27
N ASN A 114 -23.72 1.38 -18.91
CA ASN A 114 -23.20 0.01 -19.00
C ASN A 114 -21.95 -0.08 -19.87
N PHE A 115 -21.88 0.76 -20.92
CA PHE A 115 -20.67 0.87 -21.73
C PHE A 115 -19.46 1.29 -20.89
N THR A 116 -19.63 2.32 -20.05
CA THR A 116 -18.54 2.79 -19.18
C THR A 116 -18.10 1.75 -18.16
N LEU A 117 -19.03 0.99 -17.58
CA LEU A 117 -18.72 -0.14 -16.68
C LEU A 117 -17.96 -1.25 -17.41
N GLY A 118 -18.42 -1.62 -18.62
CA GLY A 118 -17.76 -2.63 -19.45
C GLY A 118 -16.32 -2.22 -19.82
N GLU A 119 -16.11 -0.97 -20.19
CA GLU A 119 -14.79 -0.43 -20.50
C GLU A 119 -13.86 -0.42 -19.28
N ARG A 120 -14.36 -0.10 -18.09
CA ARG A 120 -13.58 -0.21 -16.85
C ARG A 120 -13.16 -1.64 -16.56
N ALA A 121 -14.12 -2.58 -16.63
CA ALA A 121 -13.84 -4.00 -16.42
C ALA A 121 -12.83 -4.54 -17.45
N ARG A 122 -12.95 -4.16 -18.72
CA ARG A 122 -12.01 -4.52 -19.79
C ARG A 122 -10.61 -3.98 -19.51
N LYS A 123 -10.48 -2.68 -19.21
CA LYS A 123 -9.19 -2.07 -18.88
C LYS A 123 -8.55 -2.73 -17.66
N ARG A 124 -9.33 -3.00 -16.61
CA ARG A 124 -8.83 -3.69 -15.43
C ARG A 124 -8.28 -5.07 -15.77
N GLN A 125 -9.00 -5.83 -16.60
CA GLN A 125 -8.55 -7.16 -17.04
C GLN A 125 -7.30 -7.11 -17.92
N GLU A 126 -7.17 -6.10 -18.77
CA GLU A 126 -5.97 -5.86 -19.58
C GLU A 126 -4.76 -5.58 -18.69
N ILE A 127 -4.91 -4.73 -17.67
CA ILE A 127 -3.83 -4.41 -16.72
C ILE A 127 -3.43 -5.67 -15.94
N ILE A 128 -4.40 -6.42 -15.41
CA ILE A 128 -4.12 -7.67 -14.67
C ILE A 128 -3.38 -8.67 -15.57
N SER A 129 -3.84 -8.86 -16.80
CA SER A 129 -3.19 -9.76 -17.76
C SER A 129 -1.75 -9.34 -18.07
N ARG A 130 -1.52 -8.05 -18.21
CA ARG A 130 -0.18 -7.48 -18.43
C ARG A 130 0.73 -7.71 -17.21
N LEU A 131 0.25 -7.40 -16.01
CA LEU A 131 0.99 -7.63 -14.75
C LEU A 131 1.30 -9.12 -14.55
N THR A 132 0.37 -10.01 -14.90
CA THR A 132 0.56 -11.46 -14.85
C THR A 132 1.66 -11.91 -15.81
N ASN A 133 1.61 -11.45 -17.07
CA ASN A 133 2.61 -11.79 -18.08
C ASN A 133 4.02 -11.28 -17.73
N GLU A 134 4.10 -10.15 -17.03
CA GLU A 134 5.36 -9.58 -16.54
C GLU A 134 5.81 -10.21 -15.19
N GLY A 135 5.02 -11.12 -14.60
CA GLY A 135 5.34 -11.78 -13.32
C GLY A 135 5.30 -10.86 -12.10
N LEU A 136 4.58 -9.73 -12.17
CA LEU A 136 4.59 -8.69 -11.15
C LEU A 136 3.58 -8.92 -10.01
N ILE A 137 2.58 -9.79 -10.22
CA ILE A 137 1.49 -9.96 -9.23
C ILE A 137 2.00 -10.46 -7.89
N ASP A 138 2.91 -11.44 -7.90
CA ASP A 138 3.41 -12.05 -6.67
C ASP A 138 4.83 -11.57 -6.29
N LEU A 139 5.36 -10.57 -6.98
CA LEU A 139 6.74 -10.13 -6.78
C LEU A 139 6.94 -9.54 -5.38
N ASN A 140 6.06 -8.68 -4.93
CA ASN A 140 6.16 -8.08 -3.59
C ASN A 140 5.86 -9.09 -2.47
N ARG A 141 5.06 -10.14 -2.74
CA ARG A 141 4.76 -11.21 -1.78
C ARG A 141 5.96 -12.10 -1.45
N GLN A 142 7.04 -12.03 -2.24
CA GLN A 142 8.28 -12.77 -1.96
C GLN A 142 9.07 -12.20 -0.78
N TYR A 143 8.82 -10.96 -0.38
CA TYR A 143 9.45 -10.39 0.79
C TYR A 143 8.95 -11.07 2.06
N VAL A 144 9.86 -11.27 3.01
CA VAL A 144 9.50 -11.78 4.34
C VAL A 144 9.05 -10.59 5.19
N LEU A 145 7.80 -10.62 5.65
CA LEU A 145 7.32 -9.64 6.62
C LEU A 145 8.07 -9.81 7.94
N PRO A 146 8.65 -8.73 8.49
CA PRO A 146 9.21 -8.77 9.83
C PRO A 146 8.11 -9.12 10.85
N VAL A 147 8.41 -10.01 11.79
CA VAL A 147 7.47 -10.36 12.86
C VAL A 147 7.05 -9.11 13.65
N VAL A 148 7.97 -8.18 13.81
CA VAL A 148 7.75 -6.91 14.50
C VAL A 148 8.19 -5.77 13.58
N SER A 149 7.23 -5.00 13.11
CA SER A 149 7.48 -3.83 12.24
C SER A 149 7.50 -2.57 13.09
N GLN A 150 8.68 -2.13 13.50
CA GLN A 150 8.83 -0.95 14.35
C GLN A 150 8.99 0.35 13.57
N LYS A 151 9.53 0.28 12.38
CA LYS A 151 9.75 1.44 11.53
C LYS A 151 8.92 1.36 10.25
N ILE A 152 7.92 2.20 10.13
CA ILE A 152 6.89 2.10 9.10
C ILE A 152 6.90 3.36 8.23
N ALA A 153 7.06 3.18 6.93
CA ALA A 153 6.78 4.23 5.96
C ALA A 153 5.28 4.22 5.64
N ILE A 154 4.62 5.36 5.75
CA ILE A 154 3.18 5.47 5.49
C ILE A 154 2.96 6.42 4.32
N ILE A 155 2.23 5.97 3.31
CA ILE A 155 1.75 6.81 2.23
C ILE A 155 0.27 7.06 2.45
N SER A 156 -0.09 8.31 2.69
CA SER A 156 -1.48 8.73 2.92
C SER A 156 -1.63 10.25 2.77
N SER A 157 -2.86 10.74 2.91
CA SER A 157 -3.13 12.16 3.03
C SER A 157 -3.30 12.54 4.50
N VAL A 158 -2.67 13.63 4.93
CA VAL A 158 -2.82 14.18 6.30
C VAL A 158 -4.29 14.45 6.65
N THR A 159 -5.08 14.87 5.67
CA THR A 159 -6.50 15.20 5.87
C THR A 159 -7.43 13.99 5.83
N ALA A 160 -6.90 12.81 5.54
CA ALA A 160 -7.70 11.61 5.45
C ALA A 160 -8.11 11.11 6.83
N ALA A 161 -9.41 10.98 7.09
CA ALA A 161 -9.92 10.46 8.36
C ALA A 161 -9.33 9.09 8.71
N GLY A 162 -9.21 8.19 7.72
CA GLY A 162 -8.62 6.87 7.94
C GLY A 162 -7.14 6.88 8.33
N TYR A 163 -6.38 7.89 7.90
CA TYR A 163 -5.02 8.09 8.39
C TYR A 163 -5.03 8.47 9.88
N GLY A 164 -5.91 9.38 10.29
CA GLY A 164 -6.07 9.73 11.69
C GLY A 164 -6.45 8.52 12.55
N ASP A 165 -7.40 7.71 12.12
CA ASP A 165 -7.83 6.49 12.82
C ASP A 165 -6.69 5.47 12.91
N PHE A 166 -5.92 5.30 11.84
CA PHE A 166 -4.75 4.43 11.80
C PHE A 166 -3.69 4.84 12.82
N ILE A 167 -3.30 6.12 12.84
CA ILE A 167 -2.30 6.65 13.77
C ILE A 167 -2.80 6.59 15.21
N ASN A 168 -4.04 7.00 15.47
CA ASN A 168 -4.63 6.91 16.80
C ASN A 168 -4.59 5.49 17.36
N GLN A 169 -4.85 4.49 16.51
CA GLN A 169 -4.80 3.08 16.93
C GLN A 169 -3.38 2.59 17.21
N LEU A 170 -2.38 3.08 16.48
CA LEU A 170 -0.98 2.77 16.74
C LEU A 170 -0.48 3.46 18.01
N ASP A 171 -0.81 4.75 18.22
CA ASP A 171 -0.33 5.54 19.35
C ASP A 171 -1.03 5.18 20.67
N GLN A 172 -2.33 4.88 20.60
CA GLN A 172 -3.14 4.53 21.77
C GLN A 172 -3.20 3.02 22.04
N ASN A 173 -2.22 2.25 21.53
CA ASN A 173 -2.21 0.81 21.77
C ASN A 173 -2.08 0.49 23.28
N PRO A 174 -2.93 -0.42 23.82
CA PRO A 174 -2.97 -0.72 25.26
C PRO A 174 -1.66 -1.28 25.81
N GLN A 175 -0.88 -1.96 24.96
CA GLN A 175 0.39 -2.57 25.32
C GLN A 175 1.55 -1.57 25.30
N ARG A 176 1.33 -0.34 24.83
CA ARG A 176 2.34 0.73 24.74
C ARG A 176 3.55 0.34 23.87
N TYR A 177 3.33 -0.44 22.82
CA TYR A 177 4.38 -0.71 21.84
C TYR A 177 4.81 0.60 21.17
N LYS A 178 6.11 0.82 21.07
CA LYS A 178 6.66 1.98 20.38
C LYS A 178 6.83 1.66 18.92
N ILE A 179 6.08 2.35 18.07
CA ILE A 179 6.12 2.24 16.62
C ILE A 179 6.52 3.60 16.07
N HIS A 180 7.59 3.63 15.30
CA HIS A 180 8.06 4.83 14.63
C HIS A 180 7.51 4.82 13.22
N TYR A 181 6.74 5.82 12.90
CA TYR A 181 6.14 5.94 11.58
C TYR A 181 6.46 7.28 10.96
N GLN A 182 6.54 7.27 9.66
CA GLN A 182 6.78 8.45 8.88
C GLN A 182 5.78 8.57 7.75
N LEU A 183 5.12 9.72 7.68
CA LEU A 183 4.17 10.01 6.65
C LEU A 183 4.84 10.57 5.40
N PHE A 184 4.63 9.91 4.28
CA PHE A 184 4.88 10.38 2.93
C PHE A 184 3.57 10.88 2.36
N GLN A 185 3.40 12.18 2.38
CA GLN A 185 2.12 12.76 2.00
C GLN A 185 1.85 12.57 0.51
N ALA A 186 0.70 11.96 0.22
CA ALA A 186 0.17 11.83 -1.12
C ALA A 186 -1.35 12.07 -1.10
N THR A 187 -1.88 12.66 -2.15
CA THR A 187 -3.32 12.66 -2.36
C THR A 187 -3.76 11.23 -2.68
N MET A 188 -4.86 10.80 -2.05
CA MET A 188 -5.34 9.41 -2.16
C MET A 188 -6.56 9.31 -3.08
N GLN A 189 -6.86 10.35 -3.84
CA GLN A 189 -7.99 10.42 -4.77
C GLN A 189 -7.73 11.45 -5.88
N GLY A 190 -8.41 11.27 -7.01
CA GLY A 190 -8.29 12.16 -8.15
C GLY A 190 -7.09 11.86 -9.06
N LYS A 191 -6.89 12.71 -10.06
CA LYS A 191 -5.85 12.49 -11.09
C LYS A 191 -4.42 12.61 -10.54
N ASP A 192 -4.27 13.31 -9.43
CA ASP A 192 -2.99 13.57 -8.81
C ASP A 192 -2.54 12.48 -7.85
N ALA A 193 -3.37 11.48 -7.56
CA ALA A 193 -3.07 10.43 -6.60
C ALA A 193 -1.93 9.51 -7.06
N VAL A 194 -2.05 8.95 -8.26
CA VAL A 194 -1.09 7.97 -8.78
C VAL A 194 0.33 8.54 -8.84
N PRO A 195 0.59 9.71 -9.46
CA PRO A 195 1.92 10.30 -9.46
C PRO A 195 2.49 10.56 -8.07
N GLN A 196 1.65 11.06 -7.15
CA GLN A 196 2.11 11.37 -5.79
C GLN A 196 2.49 10.11 -5.02
N ILE A 197 1.70 9.05 -5.11
CA ILE A 197 1.99 7.78 -4.44
C ILE A 197 3.28 7.18 -5.00
N ILE A 198 3.44 7.18 -6.31
CA ILE A 198 4.63 6.66 -6.98
C ILE A 198 5.89 7.45 -6.60
N GLN A 199 5.78 8.77 -6.52
CA GLN A 199 6.89 9.60 -6.06
C GLN A 199 7.20 9.34 -4.57
N ALA A 200 6.18 9.15 -3.74
CA ALA A 200 6.37 8.78 -2.34
C ALA A 200 7.11 7.45 -2.21
N ILE A 201 6.76 6.42 -2.99
CA ILE A 201 7.48 5.13 -3.00
C ILE A 201 8.94 5.34 -3.37
N LYS A 202 9.24 6.12 -4.41
CA LYS A 202 10.63 6.40 -4.81
C LYS A 202 11.42 7.15 -3.76
N GLN A 203 10.81 8.12 -3.11
CA GLN A 203 11.45 8.81 -1.99
C GLN A 203 11.80 7.86 -0.84
N ILE A 204 10.93 6.88 -0.58
CA ILE A 204 11.18 5.84 0.40
C ILE A 204 12.36 4.98 -0.05
N GLU A 205 12.41 4.58 -1.32
CA GLU A 205 13.50 3.78 -1.88
C GLU A 205 14.86 4.52 -1.83
N ASP A 206 14.88 5.79 -2.17
CA ASP A 206 16.09 6.62 -2.09
C ASP A 206 16.60 6.72 -0.64
N LEU A 207 15.71 6.74 0.33
CA LEU A 207 16.06 6.79 1.76
C LEU A 207 16.52 5.45 2.32
N LEU A 208 16.18 4.32 1.69
CA LEU A 208 16.64 3.00 2.16
C LEU A 208 18.16 2.86 2.17
N VAL A 209 18.90 3.72 1.46
CA VAL A 209 20.36 3.76 1.47
C VAL A 209 20.88 4.26 2.84
N GLU A 210 20.18 5.16 3.50
CA GLU A 210 20.60 5.79 4.76
C GLU A 210 19.79 5.30 5.97
N GLU A 211 18.57 4.95 5.78
CA GLU A 211 17.64 4.49 6.82
C GLU A 211 16.93 3.22 6.41
N LYS A 212 16.65 2.28 7.30
CA LYS A 212 15.92 1.06 6.98
C LYS A 212 14.48 1.13 7.50
N PHE A 213 13.44 1.03 6.70
CA PHE A 213 12.07 0.74 7.11
C PHE A 213 11.81 -0.76 7.09
N ASP A 214 10.89 -1.18 7.91
CA ASP A 214 10.44 -2.57 7.99
C ASP A 214 9.32 -2.87 7.01
N LEU A 215 8.50 -1.85 6.76
CA LEU A 215 7.22 -1.99 6.10
C LEU A 215 6.81 -0.68 5.42
N LEU A 216 6.27 -0.80 4.22
CA LEU A 216 5.58 0.28 3.52
C LEU A 216 4.07 0.08 3.66
N VAL A 217 3.37 1.08 4.13
CA VAL A 217 1.92 1.08 4.32
C VAL A 217 1.27 2.10 3.40
N ILE A 218 0.28 1.69 2.62
CA ILE A 218 -0.54 2.59 1.81
C ILE A 218 -1.95 2.55 2.38
N VAL A 219 -2.38 3.63 3.02
CA VAL A 219 -3.71 3.72 3.62
C VAL A 219 -4.48 4.90 3.05
N ARG A 220 -5.77 4.63 2.78
CA ARG A 220 -6.71 5.64 2.32
C ARG A 220 -7.74 5.93 3.42
N GLY A 221 -8.11 7.20 3.56
CA GLY A 221 -9.25 7.62 4.38
C GLY A 221 -10.58 7.26 3.73
N GLY A 222 -11.66 7.28 4.50
CA GLY A 222 -13.02 7.11 3.98
C GLY A 222 -13.33 8.12 2.87
N GLY A 223 -13.99 7.67 1.81
CA GLY A 223 -14.42 8.43 0.65
C GLY A 223 -15.37 7.59 -0.17
N ALA A 224 -15.99 8.17 -1.21
CA ALA A 224 -16.88 7.45 -2.11
C ALA A 224 -16.11 6.32 -2.84
N GLN A 225 -16.81 5.25 -3.19
CA GLN A 225 -16.28 4.10 -3.95
C GLN A 225 -15.60 4.51 -5.27
N THR A 226 -16.02 5.66 -5.81
CA THR A 226 -15.53 6.28 -7.06
C THR A 226 -14.10 6.78 -7.02
N ASP A 227 -13.54 6.91 -5.83
CA ASP A 227 -12.18 7.42 -5.63
C ASP A 227 -11.13 6.30 -5.65
N LEU A 228 -11.55 5.04 -5.91
CA LEU A 228 -10.65 3.88 -6.02
C LEU A 228 -10.05 3.71 -7.42
N ASP A 229 -10.62 4.35 -8.45
CA ASP A 229 -10.15 4.22 -9.83
C ASP A 229 -8.64 4.51 -10.01
N CYS A 230 -8.06 5.36 -9.17
CA CYS A 230 -6.64 5.68 -9.22
C CYS A 230 -5.74 4.51 -8.78
N PHE A 231 -6.27 3.56 -8.00
CA PHE A 231 -5.53 2.39 -7.57
C PHE A 231 -5.58 1.22 -8.57
N ASP A 232 -6.34 1.37 -9.64
CA ASP A 232 -6.36 0.46 -10.78
C ASP A 232 -5.39 0.90 -11.90
N ASP A 233 -4.39 1.69 -11.57
CA ASP A 233 -3.39 2.16 -12.52
C ASP A 233 -2.22 1.17 -12.66
N TYR A 234 -1.81 0.89 -13.90
CA TYR A 234 -0.72 -0.06 -14.19
C TYR A 234 0.63 0.42 -13.64
N GLU A 235 0.97 1.69 -13.79
CA GLU A 235 2.28 2.21 -13.37
C GLU A 235 2.40 2.25 -11.84
N LEU A 236 1.28 2.53 -11.16
CA LEU A 236 1.20 2.41 -9.70
C LEU A 236 1.39 0.96 -9.26
N ALA A 237 0.64 0.02 -9.85
CA ALA A 237 0.74 -1.39 -9.52
C ALA A 237 2.14 -1.95 -9.76
N LYS A 238 2.75 -1.61 -10.90
CA LYS A 238 4.12 -1.97 -11.24
C LYS A 238 5.13 -1.47 -10.21
N THR A 239 4.90 -0.26 -9.66
CA THR A 239 5.81 0.29 -8.65
C THR A 239 5.65 -0.39 -7.31
N ILE A 240 4.41 -0.64 -6.91
CA ILE A 240 4.14 -1.39 -5.68
C ILE A 240 4.76 -2.78 -5.77
N ALA A 241 4.61 -3.47 -6.91
CA ALA A 241 5.21 -4.78 -7.13
C ALA A 241 6.74 -4.78 -7.02
N ASN A 242 7.40 -3.73 -7.54
CA ASN A 242 8.85 -3.58 -7.53
C ASN A 242 9.41 -2.87 -6.30
N ALA A 243 8.56 -2.47 -5.34
CA ALA A 243 9.03 -1.83 -4.12
C ALA A 243 10.00 -2.73 -3.36
N SER A 244 11.08 -2.15 -2.85
CA SER A 244 12.13 -2.88 -2.11
C SER A 244 11.73 -3.30 -0.69
N LEU A 245 10.50 -2.99 -0.29
CA LEU A 245 9.90 -3.32 1.01
C LEU A 245 8.60 -4.09 0.81
N PRO A 246 8.21 -4.94 1.77
CA PRO A 246 6.86 -5.47 1.79
C PRO A 246 5.84 -4.34 1.91
N VAL A 247 4.86 -4.34 1.02
CA VAL A 247 3.81 -3.32 0.96
C VAL A 247 2.53 -3.86 1.55
N VAL A 248 1.98 -3.14 2.53
CA VAL A 248 0.66 -3.44 3.11
C VAL A 248 -0.31 -2.35 2.71
N THR A 249 -1.43 -2.74 2.12
CA THR A 249 -2.46 -1.81 1.70
C THR A 249 -3.67 -1.86 2.63
N GLY A 250 -4.27 -0.69 2.85
CA GLY A 250 -5.55 -0.52 3.52
C GLY A 250 -6.41 0.48 2.76
N ILE A 251 -6.66 0.17 1.47
CA ILE A 251 -7.27 1.09 0.51
C ILE A 251 -8.75 0.76 0.30
N GLY A 252 -9.08 -0.53 0.20
CA GLY A 252 -10.36 -1.02 -0.27
C GLY A 252 -11.42 -1.25 0.82
N HIS A 253 -12.64 -1.59 0.36
CA HIS A 253 -13.73 -2.14 1.15
C HIS A 253 -14.02 -3.59 0.71
N GLU A 254 -14.89 -4.29 1.45
CA GLU A 254 -15.18 -5.74 1.27
C GLU A 254 -15.57 -6.19 -0.16
N ARG A 255 -15.97 -5.27 -1.03
CA ARG A 255 -16.49 -5.58 -2.36
C ARG A 255 -15.62 -5.15 -3.53
N ASP A 256 -14.57 -4.34 -3.29
CA ASP A 256 -13.80 -3.72 -4.37
C ASP A 256 -12.30 -3.80 -4.06
N GLU A 257 -11.69 -4.89 -4.49
CA GLU A 257 -10.24 -5.06 -4.51
C GLU A 257 -9.64 -4.24 -5.64
N SER A 258 -8.68 -3.36 -5.35
CA SER A 258 -7.95 -2.60 -6.38
C SER A 258 -6.78 -3.42 -6.96
N ILE A 259 -6.28 -3.00 -8.14
CA ILE A 259 -5.07 -3.63 -8.71
C ILE A 259 -3.85 -3.37 -7.81
N ALA A 260 -3.79 -2.22 -7.14
CA ALA A 260 -2.76 -1.93 -6.14
C ALA A 260 -2.79 -2.95 -4.98
N ASP A 261 -3.99 -3.34 -4.52
CA ASP A 261 -4.15 -4.38 -3.50
C ASP A 261 -3.69 -5.74 -4.00
N LEU A 262 -3.99 -6.06 -5.26
CA LEU A 262 -3.65 -7.34 -5.87
C LEU A 262 -2.14 -7.59 -5.93
N VAL A 263 -1.32 -6.57 -6.18
CA VAL A 263 0.14 -6.66 -6.29
C VAL A 263 0.87 -6.42 -4.97
N ALA A 264 0.16 -5.95 -3.94
CA ALA A 264 0.74 -5.73 -2.62
C ALA A 264 1.09 -7.06 -1.93
N HIS A 265 2.00 -7.00 -0.97
CA HIS A 265 2.35 -8.15 -0.13
C HIS A 265 1.14 -8.63 0.69
N THR A 266 0.47 -7.71 1.35
CA THR A 266 -0.70 -7.98 2.18
C THR A 266 -1.75 -6.91 1.96
N GLN A 267 -2.94 -7.36 1.63
CA GLN A 267 -4.11 -6.52 1.47
C GLN A 267 -4.98 -6.58 2.73
N LEU A 268 -5.42 -5.44 3.20
CA LEU A 268 -6.35 -5.31 4.33
C LEU A 268 -7.48 -4.35 3.98
N LYS A 269 -8.64 -4.57 4.60
CA LYS A 269 -9.88 -3.87 4.22
C LYS A 269 -9.95 -2.40 4.63
N THR A 270 -9.25 -2.02 5.69
CA THR A 270 -9.34 -0.68 6.27
C THR A 270 -8.01 -0.24 6.88
N PRO A 271 -7.75 1.06 7.02
CA PRO A 271 -6.61 1.57 7.76
C PRO A 271 -6.50 1.03 9.18
N THR A 272 -7.62 0.89 9.87
CA THR A 272 -7.68 0.31 11.22
C THR A 272 -7.32 -1.18 11.24
N ALA A 273 -7.70 -1.93 10.20
CA ALA A 273 -7.27 -3.33 10.05
C ALA A 273 -5.75 -3.42 9.84
N VAL A 274 -5.14 -2.48 9.11
CA VAL A 274 -3.68 -2.40 8.96
C VAL A 274 -3.01 -2.12 10.30
N ALA A 275 -3.51 -1.19 11.09
CA ALA A 275 -2.99 -0.92 12.43
C ALA A 275 -3.09 -2.16 13.32
N SER A 276 -4.24 -2.84 13.32
CA SER A 276 -4.44 -4.09 14.06
C SER A 276 -3.49 -5.19 13.61
N PHE A 277 -3.25 -5.33 12.32
CA PHE A 277 -2.30 -6.29 11.75
C PHE A 277 -0.88 -6.02 12.24
N ILE A 278 -0.42 -4.78 12.22
CA ILE A 278 0.90 -4.40 12.71
C ILE A 278 1.02 -4.72 14.21
N LEU A 279 0.02 -4.33 15.01
CA LEU A 279 -0.01 -4.60 16.45
C LEU A 279 -0.08 -6.11 16.76
N SER A 280 -0.71 -6.92 15.92
CA SER A 280 -0.76 -8.37 16.10
C SER A 280 0.63 -9.00 16.02
N GLY A 281 1.50 -8.52 15.13
CA GLY A 281 2.88 -8.98 15.03
C GLY A 281 3.67 -8.77 16.34
N PHE A 282 3.49 -7.62 17.00
CA PHE A 282 4.08 -7.35 18.31
C PHE A 282 3.57 -8.32 19.38
N ARG A 283 2.25 -8.57 19.40
CA ARG A 283 1.64 -9.51 20.37
C ARG A 283 2.13 -10.93 20.14
N GLU A 284 2.17 -11.38 18.90
CA GLU A 284 2.67 -12.72 18.55
C GLU A 284 4.13 -12.91 18.99
N PHE A 285 4.93 -11.87 18.83
CA PHE A 285 6.32 -11.88 19.28
C PHE A 285 6.42 -11.96 20.80
N GLU A 286 5.67 -11.13 21.53
CA GLU A 286 5.60 -11.14 22.99
C GLU A 286 5.12 -12.49 23.51
N ASP A 287 4.04 -13.04 22.96
CA ASP A 287 3.53 -14.36 23.27
C ASP A 287 4.56 -15.47 23.01
N SER A 288 5.32 -15.36 21.92
CA SER A 288 6.39 -16.28 21.59
C SER A 288 7.52 -16.23 22.62
N LEU A 289 7.93 -15.04 23.04
CA LEU A 289 8.89 -14.83 24.10
C LEU A 289 8.41 -15.45 25.42
N HIS A 290 7.16 -15.19 25.79
CA HIS A 290 6.58 -15.72 27.02
C HIS A 290 6.52 -17.25 26.99
N ARG A 291 6.05 -17.85 25.89
CA ARG A 291 6.06 -19.32 25.70
C ARG A 291 7.46 -19.90 25.84
N ASN A 292 8.46 -19.24 25.26
CA ASN A 292 9.85 -19.69 25.33
C ASN A 292 10.40 -19.62 26.76
N LEU A 293 10.11 -18.55 27.48
CA LEU A 293 10.49 -18.40 28.89
C LEU A 293 9.86 -19.50 29.76
N VAL A 294 8.55 -19.73 29.62
CA VAL A 294 7.86 -20.81 30.34
C VAL A 294 8.41 -22.19 29.99
N ALA A 295 8.73 -22.42 28.71
CA ALA A 295 9.32 -23.68 28.30
C ALA A 295 10.72 -23.90 28.88
N ILE A 296 11.53 -22.84 28.96
CA ILE A 296 12.87 -22.88 29.60
C ILE A 296 12.71 -23.20 31.10
N GLU A 297 11.82 -22.48 31.77
CA GLU A 297 11.55 -22.66 33.19
C GLU A 297 11.10 -24.10 33.49
N ARG A 298 10.13 -24.64 32.75
CA ARG A 298 9.66 -26.01 32.89
C ARG A 298 10.77 -27.04 32.67
N ARG A 299 11.59 -26.87 31.62
CA ARG A 299 12.70 -27.77 31.32
C ARG A 299 13.75 -27.76 32.44
N THR A 300 14.05 -26.57 32.96
CA THR A 300 14.99 -26.38 34.05
C THR A 300 14.50 -27.07 35.33
N GLN A 301 13.22 -26.82 35.70
CA GLN A 301 12.60 -27.45 36.87
C GLN A 301 12.52 -28.99 36.76
N ALA A 302 12.13 -29.49 35.56
CA ALA A 302 12.07 -30.92 35.31
C ALA A 302 13.45 -31.58 35.46
N ARG A 303 14.49 -30.93 34.96
CA ARG A 303 15.87 -31.42 35.06
C ARG A 303 16.37 -31.40 36.50
N LEU A 304 16.12 -30.33 37.23
CA LEU A 304 16.44 -30.24 38.66
C LEU A 304 15.78 -31.34 39.45
N LYS A 305 14.48 -31.59 39.26
CA LYS A 305 13.76 -32.69 39.92
C LYS A 305 14.31 -34.05 39.55
N SER A 306 14.68 -34.28 38.29
CA SER A 306 15.28 -35.53 37.86
C SER A 306 16.65 -35.80 38.51
N GLU A 307 17.48 -34.74 38.63
CA GLU A 307 18.78 -34.84 39.29
C GLU A 307 18.64 -35.04 40.81
N GLU A 308 17.66 -34.34 41.45
CA GLU A 308 17.34 -34.56 42.86
C GLU A 308 16.82 -35.97 43.13
N ALA A 309 15.93 -36.49 42.26
CA ALA A 309 15.45 -37.88 42.38
C ALA A 309 16.58 -38.88 42.18
N GLY A 310 17.46 -38.69 41.19
CA GLY A 310 18.62 -39.54 40.97
C GLY A 310 19.63 -39.52 42.12
N LEU A 311 19.80 -38.38 42.79
CA LEU A 311 20.56 -38.24 43.99
C LEU A 311 19.92 -39.01 45.16
N SER A 312 18.59 -38.88 45.32
CA SER A 312 17.84 -39.58 46.35
C SER A 312 17.93 -41.11 46.16
N ASP A 313 17.73 -41.61 44.92
CA ASP A 313 17.83 -43.03 44.59
C ASP A 313 19.24 -43.59 44.86
N LYS A 314 20.28 -42.85 44.50
CA LYS A 314 21.66 -43.21 44.80
C LYS A 314 21.94 -43.24 46.30
N THR A 315 21.34 -42.27 47.02
CA THR A 315 21.45 -42.22 48.47
C THR A 315 20.78 -43.44 49.13
N HIS A 316 19.60 -43.83 48.65
CA HIS A 316 18.89 -45.02 49.08
C HIS A 316 19.65 -46.30 48.74
N LEU A 317 20.20 -46.38 47.52
CA LEU A 317 21.00 -47.53 47.09
C LEU A 317 22.27 -47.69 47.96
N ILE A 318 22.97 -46.60 48.20
CA ILE A 318 24.15 -46.58 49.06
C ILE A 318 23.76 -47.01 50.49
N THR A 319 22.66 -46.46 51.00
CA THR A 319 22.20 -46.77 52.35
C THR A 319 21.82 -48.26 52.49
N ASN A 320 21.18 -48.84 51.49
CA ASN A 320 20.84 -50.28 51.48
C ASN A 320 22.07 -51.20 51.36
N LEU A 321 23.01 -50.79 50.47
CA LEU A 321 24.29 -51.53 50.37
C LEU A 321 25.10 -51.48 51.68
N PHE A 322 25.05 -50.34 52.34
CA PHE A 322 25.65 -50.17 53.64
C PHE A 322 25.03 -51.09 54.71
N ARG A 323 23.68 -51.14 54.79
CA ARG A 323 22.95 -52.01 55.72
C ARG A 323 23.24 -53.46 55.50
N GLN A 324 23.40 -53.89 54.26
CA GLN A 324 23.76 -55.25 53.93
C GLN A 324 25.18 -55.61 54.38
N LYS A 325 26.12 -54.72 54.14
CA LYS A 325 27.51 -54.96 54.56
C LYS A 325 27.77 -54.81 56.06
N LEU A 326 26.94 -53.98 56.73
CA LEU A 326 26.98 -53.88 58.20
C LEU A 326 26.73 -55.22 58.89
N ASN A 327 25.91 -56.03 58.28
CA ASN A 327 25.61 -57.38 58.83
C ASN A 327 26.70 -58.40 58.63
N GLU A 328 27.67 -58.15 57.68
CA GLU A 328 28.70 -59.12 57.32
C GLU A 328 30.05 -58.90 58.01
N ASN A 329 30.40 -57.67 58.40
CA ASN A 329 31.75 -57.49 58.99
C ASN A 329 31.89 -56.13 59.75
N ASN A 330 31.92 -56.17 61.06
CA ASN A 330 32.01 -55.01 61.96
C ASN A 330 33.28 -54.15 61.79
N LEU A 331 34.35 -54.70 61.28
CA LEU A 331 35.63 -53.96 61.15
C LEU A 331 35.82 -53.23 59.81
N SER A 332 35.07 -53.50 58.77
CA SER A 332 35.19 -52.85 57.48
C SER A 332 34.17 -51.71 57.37
N LEU A 333 33.25 -51.62 58.32
CA LEU A 333 32.12 -50.72 58.29
C LEU A 333 32.51 -49.21 58.24
N GLU A 334 33.38 -48.83 59.15
CA GLU A 334 33.79 -47.40 59.21
C GLU A 334 34.57 -46.99 57.98
N ARG A 335 35.43 -47.84 57.41
CA ARG A 335 36.14 -47.46 56.18
C ARG A 335 35.23 -47.38 54.98
N TYR A 336 34.30 -48.29 54.80
CA TYR A 336 33.31 -48.20 53.69
C TYR A 336 32.34 -47.12 53.91
N ALA A 337 31.91 -46.84 55.13
CA ALA A 337 31.04 -45.71 55.48
C ALA A 337 31.70 -44.38 55.18
N GLN A 338 32.94 -44.19 55.57
CA GLN A 338 33.69 -42.96 55.28
C GLN A 338 33.92 -42.79 53.77
N GLN A 339 34.23 -43.89 53.08
CA GLN A 339 34.47 -43.84 51.63
C GLN A 339 33.20 -43.55 50.83
N ALA A 340 32.04 -44.13 51.19
CA ALA A 340 30.76 -43.84 50.57
C ALA A 340 30.28 -42.40 50.84
N ARG A 341 30.50 -41.94 52.06
CA ARG A 341 30.17 -40.54 52.43
C ARG A 341 30.99 -39.53 51.62
N ARG A 342 32.30 -39.81 51.41
CA ARG A 342 33.17 -38.94 50.63
C ARG A 342 32.79 -38.92 49.16
N VAL A 343 32.43 -40.05 48.58
CA VAL A 343 32.00 -40.17 47.18
C VAL A 343 30.65 -39.50 46.95
N SER A 344 29.74 -39.64 47.91
CA SER A 344 28.41 -38.99 47.84
C SER A 344 28.54 -37.45 47.89
N LEU A 345 29.30 -36.93 48.85
CA LEU A 345 29.53 -35.49 48.99
C LEU A 345 30.22 -34.90 47.73
N TYR A 346 31.30 -35.60 47.27
CA TYR A 346 32.01 -35.17 46.06
C TYR A 346 31.11 -35.14 44.81
N ARG A 347 30.21 -36.14 44.65
CA ARG A 347 29.24 -36.16 43.54
C ARG A 347 28.21 -35.06 43.68
N THR A 348 27.70 -34.86 44.88
CA THR A 348 26.71 -33.80 45.12
C THR A 348 27.28 -32.41 44.81
N GLU A 349 28.54 -32.18 45.27
CA GLU A 349 29.23 -30.94 45.01
C GLU A 349 29.50 -30.76 43.50
N LYS A 350 29.91 -31.80 42.80
CA LYS A 350 30.13 -31.76 41.35
C LYS A 350 28.85 -31.55 40.55
N GLU A 351 27.73 -32.14 40.94
CA GLU A 351 26.44 -31.95 40.26
C GLU A 351 25.83 -30.56 40.60
N ASN A 352 26.01 -30.04 41.80
CA ASN A 352 25.66 -28.66 42.15
C ASN A 352 26.44 -27.65 41.28
N ILE A 353 27.74 -27.85 41.12
CA ILE A 353 28.56 -27.01 40.24
C ILE A 353 28.06 -27.07 38.78
N LYS A 354 27.67 -28.28 38.34
CA LYS A 354 27.08 -28.39 36.97
C LYS A 354 25.73 -27.65 36.83
N CYS A 355 24.87 -27.80 37.86
CA CYS A 355 23.58 -27.07 37.86
C CYS A 355 23.78 -25.56 37.85
N GLU A 356 24.71 -25.05 38.67
CA GLU A 356 25.05 -23.61 38.67
C GLU A 356 25.62 -23.17 37.30
N HIS A 357 26.49 -23.98 36.70
CA HIS A 357 27.01 -23.67 35.37
C HIS A 357 25.91 -23.67 34.28
N LEU A 358 24.96 -24.61 34.35
CA LEU A 358 23.83 -24.68 33.41
C LEU A 358 22.90 -23.47 33.57
N GLU A 359 22.60 -23.11 34.82
CA GLU A 359 21.78 -21.92 35.09
C GLU A 359 22.45 -20.64 34.57
N GLN A 360 23.75 -20.47 34.83
CA GLN A 360 24.51 -19.32 34.33
C GLN A 360 24.55 -19.27 32.78
N ASN A 361 24.70 -20.43 32.14
CA ASN A 361 24.68 -20.51 30.68
C ASN A 361 23.29 -20.19 30.09
N LEU A 362 22.22 -20.67 30.72
CA LEU A 362 20.85 -20.35 30.36
C LEU A 362 20.58 -18.83 30.44
N ARG A 363 20.96 -18.21 31.56
CA ARG A 363 20.84 -16.75 31.72
C ARG A 363 21.61 -15.99 30.62
N LYS A 364 22.87 -16.41 30.34
CA LYS A 364 23.66 -15.79 29.27
C LYS A 364 23.04 -15.96 27.87
N ILE A 365 22.39 -17.09 27.60
CA ILE A 365 21.70 -17.33 26.31
C ILE A 365 20.45 -16.44 26.20
N ILE A 366 19.68 -16.34 27.29
CA ILE A 366 18.50 -15.48 27.36
C ILE A 366 18.89 -14.01 27.16
N ASP A 367 19.88 -13.54 27.92
CA ASP A 367 20.35 -12.16 27.82
C ASP A 367 20.87 -11.82 26.42
N ARG A 368 21.62 -12.78 25.81
CA ARG A 368 22.13 -12.62 24.45
C ARG A 368 20.99 -12.56 23.42
N LYS A 369 19.96 -13.40 23.59
CA LYS A 369 18.79 -13.40 22.71
C LYS A 369 17.93 -12.15 22.85
N LEU A 370 17.74 -11.68 24.10
CA LEU A 370 17.06 -10.41 24.38
C LEU A 370 17.81 -9.23 23.75
N LYS A 371 19.12 -9.15 24.00
CA LYS A 371 19.95 -8.10 23.43
C LYS A 371 19.96 -8.13 21.89
N GLN A 372 20.01 -9.32 21.30
CA GLN A 372 19.94 -9.49 19.84
C GLN A 372 18.59 -9.05 19.26
N SER A 373 17.51 -9.25 20.02
CA SER A 373 16.18 -8.76 19.66
C SER A 373 16.05 -7.25 19.82
N GLU A 374 16.61 -6.69 20.91
CA GLU A 374 16.68 -5.25 21.15
C GLU A 374 17.52 -4.52 20.08
N ASP A 375 18.68 -5.08 19.73
CA ASP A 375 19.54 -4.55 18.66
C ASP A 375 18.82 -4.57 17.30
N ARG A 376 18.06 -5.65 17.03
CA ARG A 376 17.27 -5.79 15.81
C ARG A 376 16.11 -4.80 15.76
N LEU A 377 15.44 -4.62 16.89
CA LEU A 377 14.40 -3.61 17.06
C LEU A 377 14.95 -2.20 16.88
N GLY A 378 16.09 -1.90 17.47
CA GLY A 378 16.77 -0.62 17.29
C GLY A 378 17.26 -0.36 15.84
N GLN A 379 17.64 -1.43 15.11
CA GLN A 379 17.94 -1.32 13.67
C GLN A 379 16.65 -1.02 12.87
N TYR A 380 15.55 -1.60 13.25
CA TYR A 380 14.25 -1.33 12.64
C TYR A 380 13.77 0.09 12.93
N GLU A 381 13.88 0.56 14.17
CA GLU A 381 13.60 1.95 14.55
C GLU A 381 14.41 2.95 13.72
N LYS A 382 15.72 2.75 13.68
CA LYS A 382 16.63 3.58 12.87
C LYS A 382 16.29 3.58 11.39
N THR A 383 15.74 2.50 10.90
CA THR A 383 15.36 2.32 9.51
C THR A 383 14.05 3.05 9.17
N ILE A 384 13.07 3.03 10.08
CA ILE A 384 11.81 3.76 9.99
C ILE A 384 12.03 5.28 10.00
N ASP A 385 12.91 5.77 10.90
CA ASP A 385 13.25 7.20 11.00
C ASP A 385 13.92 7.77 9.73
N ARG A 386 14.71 6.97 9.02
CA ARG A 386 15.38 7.38 7.76
C ARG A 386 14.44 7.48 6.57
N LEU A 387 13.38 6.73 6.54
CA LEU A 387 12.40 6.67 5.45
C LEU A 387 11.25 7.69 5.60
N ASN A 388 11.35 8.60 6.62
CA ASN A 388 10.37 9.67 6.84
C ASN A 388 10.33 10.65 5.66
N PRO A 389 9.20 10.78 4.93
CA PRO A 389 9.06 11.74 3.83
C PRO A 389 9.33 13.18 4.22
N GLN A 390 9.01 13.54 5.45
CA GLN A 390 9.30 14.89 5.93
C GLN A 390 10.81 15.16 5.97
N THR A 391 11.63 14.17 6.33
CA THR A 391 13.08 14.29 6.35
C THR A 391 13.67 14.43 4.94
N LEU A 392 13.06 13.83 3.93
CA LEU A 392 13.48 14.00 2.53
C LEU A 392 13.19 15.40 2.00
N LEU A 393 12.00 15.89 2.25
CA LEU A 393 11.65 17.26 1.87
C LEU A 393 12.51 18.28 2.62
N GLN A 394 12.93 17.99 3.86
CA GLN A 394 13.87 18.83 4.63
C GLN A 394 15.28 18.82 4.05
N ARG A 395 15.73 17.73 3.42
CA ARG A 395 17.03 17.61 2.75
C ARG A 395 17.06 18.21 1.35
N GLY A 396 15.99 18.88 0.94
CA GLY A 396 15.90 19.54 -0.35
C GLY A 396 15.39 18.67 -1.49
N TYR A 397 14.99 17.42 -1.21
CA TYR A 397 14.27 16.64 -2.20
C TYR A 397 12.88 17.22 -2.40
N THR A 398 12.45 17.19 -3.60
CA THR A 398 11.12 17.64 -3.99
C THR A 398 10.35 16.47 -4.58
N ARG A 399 9.07 16.46 -4.37
CA ARG A 399 8.16 15.51 -4.97
C ARG A 399 7.41 16.21 -6.08
N THR A 400 7.63 15.80 -7.34
CA THR A 400 6.96 16.39 -8.49
C THR A 400 5.95 15.42 -9.10
N GLU A 401 4.78 15.92 -9.36
CA GLU A 401 3.62 15.18 -9.85
C GLU A 401 2.96 15.93 -10.99
N LYS A 402 2.28 15.17 -11.84
CA LYS A 402 1.28 15.70 -12.76
C LYS A 402 -0.02 14.95 -12.51
N ASP A 403 -1.10 15.67 -12.27
CA ASP A 403 -2.43 15.11 -12.00
C ASP A 403 -2.44 14.06 -10.87
N GLY A 404 -1.63 14.29 -9.81
CA GLY A 404 -1.52 13.40 -8.65
C GLY A 404 -0.68 12.14 -8.88
N ILE A 405 -0.05 11.97 -10.04
CA ILE A 405 0.82 10.84 -10.37
C ILE A 405 2.28 11.33 -10.46
N PRO A 406 3.26 10.71 -9.78
CA PRO A 406 4.67 11.08 -9.89
C PRO A 406 5.15 11.05 -11.34
N ILE A 407 5.94 12.08 -11.72
CA ILE A 407 6.39 12.33 -13.10
C ILE A 407 7.13 11.17 -13.76
N ASN A 408 7.74 10.30 -12.99
CA ASN A 408 8.52 9.16 -13.50
C ASN A 408 7.65 7.95 -13.94
N LYS A 409 6.34 8.03 -13.78
CA LYS A 409 5.39 6.96 -14.12
C LYS A 409 4.38 7.35 -15.18
N GLN A 410 4.59 8.49 -15.78
CA GLN A 410 3.77 8.91 -16.91
C GLN A 410 4.64 9.61 -17.95
N LYS A 411 4.17 9.60 -19.20
CA LYS A 411 4.82 10.37 -20.26
C LYS A 411 4.40 11.83 -20.14
N LEU A 412 5.38 12.68 -19.93
CA LEU A 412 5.18 14.12 -19.88
C LEU A 412 5.15 14.71 -21.30
N LYS A 413 4.43 15.79 -21.45
CA LYS A 413 4.36 16.60 -22.68
C LYS A 413 4.69 18.05 -22.39
N ILE A 414 5.15 18.75 -23.41
CA ILE A 414 5.28 20.21 -23.34
C ILE A 414 3.90 20.80 -23.13
N GLY A 415 3.76 21.70 -22.19
CA GLY A 415 2.48 22.30 -21.76
C GLY A 415 1.83 21.60 -20.57
N ASP A 416 2.36 20.46 -20.10
CA ASP A 416 1.87 19.82 -18.91
C ASP A 416 2.18 20.64 -17.66
N GLU A 417 1.22 20.75 -16.78
CA GLU A 417 1.38 21.40 -15.49
C GLU A 417 1.93 20.41 -14.47
N LEU A 418 3.06 20.75 -13.89
CA LEU A 418 3.70 19.98 -12.85
C LEU A 418 3.53 20.65 -11.49
N VAL A 419 3.23 19.87 -10.50
CA VAL A 419 3.20 20.33 -9.12
C VAL A 419 4.35 19.71 -8.35
N THR A 420 5.25 20.56 -7.89
CA THR A 420 6.40 20.17 -7.09
C THR A 420 6.19 20.59 -5.64
N TYR A 421 6.29 19.62 -4.74
CA TYR A 421 6.21 19.84 -3.30
C TYR A 421 7.63 19.84 -2.73
N ASN A 422 7.96 20.86 -2.02
CA ASN A 422 9.10 20.90 -1.11
C ASN A 422 8.60 20.90 0.35
N LYS A 423 9.47 21.18 1.28
CA LYS A 423 9.14 21.21 2.71
C LYS A 423 8.08 22.24 3.08
N MET A 424 8.04 23.37 2.39
CA MET A 424 7.21 24.52 2.76
C MET A 424 6.21 24.91 1.68
N ASP A 425 6.55 24.67 0.41
CA ASP A 425 5.82 25.25 -0.71
C ASP A 425 5.33 24.17 -1.67
N LYS A 426 4.25 24.53 -2.31
CA LYS A 426 3.70 23.84 -3.47
C LYS A 426 3.94 24.73 -4.68
N ILE A 427 4.80 24.31 -5.58
CA ILE A 427 5.18 25.06 -6.77
C ILE A 427 4.50 24.41 -7.97
N THR A 428 3.74 25.20 -8.68
CA THR A 428 3.15 24.77 -9.95
C THR A 428 4.01 25.31 -11.09
N SER A 429 4.38 24.48 -12.01
CA SER A 429 5.21 24.82 -13.17
C SER A 429 4.70 24.15 -14.43
N LEU A 430 4.87 24.80 -15.56
CA LEU A 430 4.54 24.25 -16.87
C LEU A 430 5.80 23.73 -17.55
N ILE A 431 5.69 22.60 -18.20
CA ILE A 431 6.81 22.07 -18.99
C ILE A 431 6.95 22.87 -20.29
N ASN A 432 7.98 23.71 -20.33
CA ASN A 432 8.29 24.47 -21.54
C ASN A 432 9.21 23.71 -22.51
N LYS A 433 10.03 22.80 -22.00
CA LYS A 433 10.95 21.99 -22.76
C LYS A 433 11.09 20.61 -22.12
N LEU A 434 11.12 19.58 -22.93
CA LEU A 434 11.28 18.21 -22.47
C LEU A 434 12.45 17.59 -23.24
N GLU A 435 13.50 17.26 -22.54
CA GLU A 435 14.66 16.55 -23.09
C GLU A 435 14.74 15.20 -22.41
N THR A 436 14.83 14.16 -23.20
CA THR A 436 14.97 12.80 -22.66
C THR A 436 16.44 12.51 -22.44
N ASN A 437 16.83 12.24 -21.22
CA ASN A 437 18.18 11.82 -20.89
C ASN A 437 18.35 10.35 -21.26
N GLU A 438 18.98 10.05 -22.37
CA GLU A 438 19.27 8.67 -22.85
C GLU A 438 20.38 7.94 -22.09
N LYS A 439 20.72 8.37 -20.88
CA LYS A 439 21.75 7.72 -20.05
C LYS A 439 21.18 7.17 -18.76
N GLN A 440 20.53 6.01 -18.82
CA GLN A 440 20.56 5.00 -17.76
C GLN A 440 19.93 3.69 -18.28
N LYS A 441 20.65 3.00 -19.14
CA LYS A 441 20.57 1.55 -19.28
C LYS A 441 21.99 1.04 -18.99
N GLY A 442 22.15 0.57 -17.78
CA GLY A 442 23.32 -0.14 -17.31
C GLY A 442 22.93 -0.87 -16.05
#